data_662521d9c6a7f96fadadb4a2fd5ad61a
#
_entry.id   662521d9c6a7f96fadadb4a2fd5ad61a
#
_cell.length_a   1.000
_cell.length_b   1.000
_cell.length_c   1.000
_cell.angle_alpha   90.00
_cell.angle_beta   90.00
_cell.angle_gamma   90.00
#
_symmetry.space_group_name_H-M   'P 1'
#
loop_
_entity.id
_entity.type
_entity.pdbx_description
1 polymer ?
#
loop_
_entity_poly.entity_id
_entity_poly.type
_entity_poly.pdbx_seq_one_letter_code
_entity_poly.pdbx_strand_id
1 'polypeptide(L)'
;IDDISFLKSIKLKAKAVSINPSTVKRASQISMKTNQFNLRTVRYSERDIASKNNKNENSFLVSLNDIYGDHGLVGLVCTKRISAKFIFLENFLMSCRVLGRHLEAWMMLEIIKNAKKNNYEYIIAEYIPTKKNVIAKKFLEENGFLKYSQFKDKQTKDINLKKFTKKGKIYIASVKKIKIPFVEIYD
;
A
#
# COMPACT_ATOMS: atom_id res chain seq x y z
N ILE A 1 15.22 -7.72 -25.30
CA ILE A 1 14.59 -6.52 -24.71
C ILE A 1 14.54 -6.80 -23.22
N ASP A 2 15.17 -5.95 -22.41
CA ASP A 2 15.08 -6.09 -20.97
C ASP A 2 13.66 -5.70 -20.49
N ASP A 3 13.27 -6.20 -19.31
CA ASP A 3 11.92 -5.98 -18.77
C ASP A 3 11.58 -4.49 -18.61
N ILE A 4 12.55 -3.65 -18.28
CA ILE A 4 12.35 -2.21 -18.09
C ILE A 4 12.06 -1.52 -19.44
N SER A 5 12.82 -1.85 -20.48
CA SER A 5 12.59 -1.30 -21.83
C SER A 5 11.20 -1.68 -22.36
N PHE A 6 10.77 -2.91 -22.14
CA PHE A 6 9.42 -3.35 -22.48
C PHE A 6 8.37 -2.57 -21.69
N LEU A 7 8.51 -2.46 -20.37
CA LEU A 7 7.55 -1.74 -19.52
C LEU A 7 7.44 -0.25 -19.91
N LYS A 8 8.54 0.41 -20.27
CA LYS A 8 8.52 1.77 -20.83
C LYS A 8 7.75 1.83 -22.14
N SER A 9 7.91 0.85 -23.02
CA SER A 9 7.27 0.83 -24.33
C SER A 9 5.75 0.76 -24.28
N ILE A 10 5.19 0.12 -23.25
CA ILE A 10 3.73 -0.03 -23.11
C ILE A 10 3.03 1.17 -22.45
N LYS A 11 3.78 2.22 -22.09
CA LYS A 11 3.26 3.50 -21.55
C LYS A 11 2.27 3.31 -20.40
N LEU A 12 2.76 2.72 -19.32
CA LEU A 12 1.99 2.49 -18.10
C LEU A 12 1.54 3.83 -17.49
N LYS A 13 0.24 3.92 -17.15
CA LYS A 13 -0.36 5.07 -16.46
C LYS A 13 -1.15 4.58 -15.25
N ALA A 14 -0.71 4.94 -14.07
CA ALA A 14 -1.42 4.65 -12.83
C ALA A 14 -2.04 5.92 -12.25
N LYS A 15 -3.20 5.78 -11.60
CA LYS A 15 -3.88 6.86 -10.88
C LYS A 15 -4.39 6.39 -9.53
N ALA A 16 -4.21 7.23 -8.52
CA ALA A 16 -4.92 7.08 -7.26
C ALA A 16 -6.38 7.54 -7.44
N VAL A 17 -7.31 6.70 -7.02
CA VAL A 17 -8.75 6.93 -7.15
C VAL A 17 -9.37 6.93 -5.76
N SER A 18 -10.14 7.96 -5.46
CA SER A 18 -10.79 8.11 -4.16
C SER A 18 -11.82 7.01 -3.90
N ILE A 19 -11.91 6.60 -2.64
CA ILE A 19 -13.01 5.75 -2.16
C ILE A 19 -14.26 6.62 -2.07
N ASN A 20 -15.31 6.22 -2.79
CA ASN A 20 -16.59 6.91 -2.83
C ASN A 20 -17.71 5.89 -3.14
N PRO A 21 -19.00 6.27 -3.09
CA PRO A 21 -20.10 5.34 -3.33
C PRO A 21 -20.02 4.54 -4.63
N SER A 22 -19.41 5.09 -5.69
CA SER A 22 -19.26 4.38 -6.98
C SER A 22 -18.13 3.37 -6.99
N THR A 23 -17.14 3.50 -6.11
CA THR A 23 -15.93 2.65 -6.07
C THR A 23 -15.93 1.63 -4.93
N VAL A 24 -16.75 1.81 -3.89
CA VAL A 24 -16.82 0.96 -2.69
C VAL A 24 -17.01 -0.52 -3.03
N LYS A 25 -17.95 -0.85 -3.92
CA LYS A 25 -18.22 -2.23 -4.32
C LYS A 25 -16.99 -2.90 -4.94
N ARG A 26 -16.30 -2.19 -5.84
CA ARG A 26 -15.09 -2.72 -6.48
C ARG A 26 -13.94 -2.88 -5.50
N ALA A 27 -13.74 -1.94 -4.57
CA ALA A 27 -12.74 -2.02 -3.52
C ALA A 27 -12.95 -3.25 -2.63
N SER A 28 -14.18 -3.50 -2.20
CA SER A 28 -14.55 -4.70 -1.45
C SER A 28 -14.22 -5.97 -2.24
N GLN A 29 -14.62 -6.05 -3.51
CA GLN A 29 -14.33 -7.20 -4.38
C GLN A 29 -12.84 -7.47 -4.53
N ILE A 30 -12.01 -6.45 -4.72
CA ILE A 30 -10.55 -6.60 -4.81
C ILE A 30 -10.02 -7.20 -3.50
N SER A 31 -10.45 -6.71 -2.34
CA SER A 31 -10.00 -7.23 -1.05
C SER A 31 -10.40 -8.70 -0.84
N MET A 32 -11.56 -9.11 -1.32
CA MET A 32 -12.06 -10.49 -1.18
C MET A 32 -11.30 -11.47 -2.08
N LYS A 33 -10.84 -11.04 -3.25
CA LYS A 33 -10.27 -11.92 -4.28
C LYS A 33 -8.74 -11.94 -4.31
N THR A 34 -8.06 -10.98 -3.69
CA THR A 34 -6.60 -10.84 -3.78
C THR A 34 -5.91 -11.58 -2.65
N ASN A 35 -5.06 -12.54 -3.00
CA ASN A 35 -4.35 -13.39 -2.05
C ASN A 35 -2.83 -13.31 -2.18
N GLN A 36 -2.29 -13.08 -3.38
CA GLN A 36 -0.86 -13.17 -3.64
C GLN A 36 -0.13 -11.91 -3.20
N PHE A 37 -0.40 -10.77 -3.82
CA PHE A 37 0.17 -9.51 -3.36
C PHE A 37 -0.79 -8.83 -2.38
N ASN A 38 -0.71 -9.23 -1.13
CA ASN A 38 -1.55 -8.73 -0.04
C ASN A 38 -0.80 -8.86 1.28
N LEU A 39 -0.51 -7.73 1.93
CA LEU A 39 0.32 -7.73 3.14
C LEU A 39 -0.34 -8.40 4.33
N ARG A 40 -1.65 -8.22 4.50
CA ARG A 40 -2.35 -8.70 5.71
C ARG A 40 -3.52 -9.62 5.43
N THR A 41 -3.94 -9.74 4.19
CA THR A 41 -5.09 -10.55 3.76
C THR A 41 -6.38 -10.19 4.51
N VAL A 42 -6.57 -8.90 4.84
CA VAL A 42 -7.80 -8.40 5.44
C VAL A 42 -8.86 -8.32 4.36
N ARG A 43 -10.05 -8.82 4.68
CA ARG A 43 -11.23 -8.76 3.81
C ARG A 43 -12.14 -7.65 4.30
N TYR A 44 -12.57 -6.81 3.39
CA TYR A 44 -13.40 -5.65 3.71
C TYR A 44 -14.78 -5.79 3.06
N SER A 45 -15.82 -5.66 3.87
CA SER A 45 -17.17 -5.43 3.36
C SER A 45 -17.27 -4.05 2.68
N GLU A 46 -18.33 -3.80 1.93
CA GLU A 46 -18.57 -2.47 1.35
C GLU A 46 -18.71 -1.40 2.45
N ARG A 47 -19.30 -1.74 3.59
CA ARG A 47 -19.41 -0.85 4.76
C ARG A 47 -18.04 -0.52 5.35
N ASP A 48 -17.13 -1.52 5.47
CA ASP A 48 -15.78 -1.29 5.97
C ASP A 48 -15.01 -0.34 5.04
N ILE A 49 -15.13 -0.53 3.72
CA ILE A 49 -14.50 0.35 2.73
C ILE A 49 -15.08 1.76 2.80
N ALA A 50 -16.41 1.89 2.87
CA ALA A 50 -17.05 3.20 2.95
C ALA A 50 -16.59 4.01 4.16
N SER A 51 -16.32 3.35 5.29
CA SER A 51 -15.80 3.99 6.50
C SER A 51 -14.38 4.55 6.35
N LYS A 52 -13.64 4.12 5.33
CA LYS A 52 -12.26 4.59 5.04
C LYS A 52 -12.21 5.85 4.18
N ASN A 53 -13.34 6.41 3.82
CA ASN A 53 -13.42 7.70 3.15
C ASN A 53 -13.17 8.85 4.15
N ASN A 54 -11.98 8.87 4.75
CA ASN A 54 -11.56 9.84 5.74
C ASN A 54 -10.37 10.65 5.19
N LYS A 55 -10.53 11.97 5.13
CA LYS A 55 -9.51 12.89 4.60
C LYS A 55 -8.15 12.80 5.30
N ASN A 56 -8.14 12.39 6.57
CA ASN A 56 -6.91 12.29 7.36
C ASN A 56 -6.17 10.96 7.21
N GLU A 57 -6.79 9.95 6.61
CA GLU A 57 -6.22 8.60 6.51
C GLU A 57 -5.72 8.27 5.10
N ASN A 58 -6.28 8.91 4.06
CA ASN A 58 -5.84 8.77 2.66
C ASN A 58 -5.79 7.31 2.13
N SER A 59 -6.80 6.51 2.46
CA SER A 59 -7.03 5.25 1.78
C SER A 59 -7.46 5.49 0.34
N PHE A 60 -6.96 4.72 -0.61
CA PHE A 60 -7.24 4.92 -2.03
C PHE A 60 -7.22 3.62 -2.84
N LEU A 61 -7.90 3.66 -3.96
CA LEU A 61 -7.81 2.66 -5.01
C LEU A 61 -6.79 3.07 -6.07
N VAL A 62 -6.36 2.12 -6.87
CA VAL A 62 -5.43 2.36 -7.97
C VAL A 62 -6.02 1.83 -9.27
N SER A 63 -6.09 2.69 -10.29
CA SER A 63 -6.36 2.31 -11.67
C SER A 63 -5.07 2.21 -12.46
N LEU A 64 -5.05 1.35 -13.47
CA LEU A 64 -3.93 1.15 -14.36
C LEU A 64 -4.39 1.07 -15.82
N ASN A 65 -3.72 1.83 -16.69
CA ASN A 65 -3.87 1.79 -18.13
C ASN A 65 -2.51 1.57 -18.80
N ASP A 66 -2.52 0.99 -19.97
CA ASP A 66 -1.37 0.90 -20.86
C ASP A 66 -1.85 0.97 -22.34
N ILE A 67 -0.94 0.78 -23.30
CA ILE A 67 -1.30 0.80 -24.73
C ILE A 67 -2.29 -0.30 -25.14
N TYR A 68 -2.44 -1.35 -24.35
CA TYR A 68 -3.37 -2.45 -24.62
C TYR A 68 -4.77 -2.20 -24.04
N GLY A 69 -4.94 -1.17 -23.22
CA GLY A 69 -6.23 -0.74 -22.71
C GLY A 69 -6.28 -0.43 -21.22
N ASP A 70 -7.52 -0.34 -20.73
CA ASP A 70 -7.84 -0.05 -19.33
C ASP A 70 -7.94 -1.36 -18.53
N HIS A 71 -7.10 -1.50 -17.52
CA HIS A 71 -7.15 -2.63 -16.58
C HIS A 71 -8.15 -2.41 -15.43
N GLY A 72 -8.74 -1.22 -15.36
CA GLY A 72 -9.67 -0.82 -14.30
C GLY A 72 -9.00 -0.63 -12.94
N LEU A 73 -9.78 -0.77 -11.88
CA LEU A 73 -9.28 -0.69 -10.50
C LEU A 73 -8.59 -2.01 -10.12
N VAL A 74 -7.29 -1.95 -9.86
CA VAL A 74 -6.42 -3.12 -9.69
C VAL A 74 -5.65 -3.14 -8.38
N GLY A 75 -5.68 -2.05 -7.61
CA GLY A 75 -4.99 -1.94 -6.32
C GLY A 75 -5.85 -1.26 -5.27
N LEU A 76 -5.55 -1.53 -4.01
CA LEU A 76 -6.18 -0.92 -2.84
C LEU A 76 -5.13 -0.70 -1.75
N VAL A 77 -5.08 0.52 -1.25
CA VAL A 77 -4.30 0.91 -0.09
C VAL A 77 -5.26 1.38 1.00
N CYS A 78 -5.20 0.74 2.16
CA CYS A 78 -5.94 1.16 3.34
C CYS A 78 -4.97 1.66 4.39
N THR A 79 -5.20 2.87 4.88
CA THR A 79 -4.42 3.48 5.95
C THR A 79 -5.30 3.84 7.12
N LYS A 80 -4.70 3.93 8.31
CA LYS A 80 -5.38 4.34 9.53
C LYS A 80 -4.47 5.23 10.36
N ARG A 81 -5.00 6.36 10.82
CA ARG A 81 -4.25 7.27 11.68
C ARG A 81 -4.04 6.64 13.06
N ILE A 82 -2.79 6.60 13.52
CA ILE A 82 -2.44 6.24 14.89
C ILE A 82 -2.39 7.50 15.76
N SER A 83 -1.66 8.52 15.29
CA SER A 83 -1.50 9.80 15.98
C SER A 83 -1.17 10.91 14.96
N ALA A 84 -0.83 12.11 15.44
CA ALA A 84 -0.42 13.21 14.56
C ALA A 84 0.84 12.86 13.72
N LYS A 85 1.73 12.02 14.24
CA LYS A 85 3.02 11.68 13.61
C LYS A 85 3.07 10.30 12.94
N PHE A 86 2.14 9.41 13.27
CA PHE A 86 2.17 8.01 12.86
C PHE A 86 0.93 7.63 12.06
N ILE A 87 1.15 7.09 10.87
CA ILE A 87 0.11 6.46 10.04
C ILE A 87 0.36 4.95 9.95
N PHE A 88 -0.69 4.16 10.06
CA PHE A 88 -0.65 2.71 9.90
C PHE A 88 -1.08 2.32 8.50
N LEU A 89 -0.23 1.61 7.77
CA LEU A 89 -0.58 0.95 6.52
C LEU A 89 -1.39 -0.32 6.87
N GLU A 90 -2.69 -0.16 6.95
CA GLU A 90 -3.61 -1.21 7.41
C GLU A 90 -3.67 -2.38 6.43
N ASN A 91 -3.68 -2.09 5.12
CA ASN A 91 -3.49 -3.11 4.10
C ASN A 91 -2.98 -2.51 2.79
N PHE A 92 -2.29 -3.33 2.04
CA PHE A 92 -1.73 -3.02 0.74
C PHE A 92 -1.91 -4.26 -0.14
N LEU A 93 -2.67 -4.11 -1.20
CA LEU A 93 -2.94 -5.24 -2.09
C LEU A 93 -3.10 -4.78 -3.55
N MET A 94 -2.73 -5.67 -4.46
CA MET A 94 -2.99 -5.47 -5.88
C MET A 94 -3.36 -6.78 -6.57
N SER A 95 -4.15 -6.68 -7.62
CA SER A 95 -4.60 -7.79 -8.44
C SER A 95 -3.43 -8.55 -9.06
N CYS A 96 -3.49 -9.88 -9.08
CA CYS A 96 -2.48 -10.72 -9.74
C CYS A 96 -2.35 -10.45 -11.25
N ARG A 97 -3.36 -9.87 -11.89
CA ARG A 97 -3.34 -9.51 -13.32
C ARG A 97 -2.26 -8.47 -13.67
N VAL A 98 -1.83 -7.68 -12.70
CA VAL A 98 -0.86 -6.58 -12.91
C VAL A 98 0.49 -6.84 -12.25
N LEU A 99 0.74 -8.06 -11.79
CA LEU A 99 2.06 -8.47 -11.30
C LEU A 99 3.13 -8.31 -12.38
N GLY A 100 4.34 -7.96 -11.99
CA GLY A 100 5.46 -7.74 -12.90
C GLY A 100 5.48 -6.37 -13.60
N ARG A 101 4.54 -5.47 -13.29
CA ARG A 101 4.51 -4.09 -13.82
C ARG A 101 5.07 -3.06 -12.84
N HIS A 102 5.66 -3.49 -11.73
CA HIS A 102 6.15 -2.62 -10.66
C HIS A 102 5.11 -1.63 -10.12
N LEU A 103 3.82 -1.96 -10.21
CA LEU A 103 2.75 -1.12 -9.70
C LEU A 103 2.84 -0.93 -8.19
N GLU A 104 3.35 -1.93 -7.47
CA GLU A 104 3.61 -1.87 -6.03
C GLU A 104 4.58 -0.74 -5.67
N ALA A 105 5.58 -0.47 -6.49
CA ALA A 105 6.51 0.64 -6.31
C ALA A 105 5.81 1.99 -6.46
N TRP A 106 4.98 2.15 -7.48
CA TRP A 106 4.17 3.35 -7.69
C TRP A 106 3.19 3.59 -6.55
N MET A 107 2.51 2.53 -6.09
CA MET A 107 1.58 2.60 -4.95
C MET A 107 2.29 3.02 -3.66
N MET A 108 3.50 2.49 -3.41
CA MET A 108 4.30 2.88 -2.24
C MET A 108 4.72 4.35 -2.34
N LEU A 109 5.10 4.84 -3.51
CA LEU A 109 5.42 6.25 -3.71
C LEU A 109 4.23 7.15 -3.38
N GLU A 110 3.01 6.78 -3.77
CA GLU A 110 1.80 7.54 -3.43
C GLU A 110 1.53 7.56 -1.90
N ILE A 111 1.79 6.45 -1.21
CA ILE A 111 1.71 6.40 0.27
C ILE A 111 2.71 7.40 0.89
N ILE A 112 3.95 7.41 0.41
CA ILE A 112 5.00 8.31 0.90
C ILE A 112 4.63 9.77 0.65
N LYS A 113 4.15 10.11 -0.55
CA LYS A 113 3.68 11.46 -0.90
C LYS A 113 2.54 11.91 0.02
N ASN A 114 1.56 11.05 0.25
CA ASN A 114 0.44 11.32 1.13
C ASN A 114 0.87 11.50 2.58
N ALA A 115 1.79 10.67 3.06
CA ALA A 115 2.35 10.81 4.40
C ALA A 115 3.08 12.15 4.58
N LYS A 116 3.89 12.56 3.60
CA LYS A 116 4.56 13.87 3.60
C LYS A 116 3.57 15.04 3.59
N LYS A 117 2.57 14.98 2.71
CA LYS A 117 1.53 16.02 2.59
C LYS A 117 0.75 16.22 3.90
N ASN A 118 0.53 15.15 4.66
CA ASN A 118 -0.20 15.18 5.93
C ASN A 118 0.70 15.29 7.17
N ASN A 119 1.99 15.59 6.98
CA ASN A 119 2.98 15.78 8.04
C ASN A 119 3.19 14.54 8.94
N TYR A 120 2.95 13.35 8.45
CA TYR A 120 3.33 12.14 9.16
C TYR A 120 4.86 11.98 9.15
N GLU A 121 5.42 11.60 10.29
CA GLU A 121 6.86 11.34 10.43
C GLU A 121 7.21 9.87 10.19
N TYR A 122 6.27 8.97 10.47
CA TYR A 122 6.47 7.53 10.40
C TYR A 122 5.30 6.80 9.75
N ILE A 123 5.63 5.76 9.00
CA ILE A 123 4.67 4.78 8.47
C ILE A 123 4.93 3.45 9.17
N ILE A 124 3.90 2.90 9.81
CA ILE A 124 3.95 1.57 10.42
C ILE A 124 3.15 0.61 9.55
N ALA A 125 3.67 -0.58 9.33
CA ALA A 125 3.03 -1.62 8.54
C ALA A 125 3.16 -2.99 9.21
N GLU A 126 2.28 -3.91 8.87
CA GLU A 126 2.32 -5.30 9.32
C GLU A 126 2.29 -6.24 8.12
N TYR A 127 3.16 -7.24 8.13
CA TYR A 127 3.08 -8.37 7.22
C TYR A 127 2.60 -9.61 7.97
N ILE A 128 1.46 -10.15 7.58
CA ILE A 128 0.91 -11.40 8.11
C ILE A 128 1.15 -12.49 7.07
N PRO A 129 2.10 -13.41 7.29
CA PRO A 129 2.43 -14.43 6.31
C PRO A 129 1.28 -15.44 6.14
N THR A 130 1.04 -15.82 4.89
CA THR A 130 0.15 -16.91 4.49
C THR A 130 0.85 -17.79 3.46
N LYS A 131 0.27 -18.95 3.15
CA LYS A 131 0.79 -19.81 2.08
C LYS A 131 0.72 -19.17 0.69
N LYS A 132 -0.14 -18.14 0.51
CA LYS A 132 -0.42 -17.52 -0.80
C LYS A 132 0.30 -16.19 -1.02
N ASN A 133 0.66 -15.44 0.04
CA ASN A 133 1.24 -14.10 -0.09
C ASN A 133 2.77 -14.04 0.04
N VAL A 134 3.44 -15.13 -0.26
CA VAL A 134 4.91 -15.23 -0.16
C VAL A 134 5.62 -14.15 -0.98
N ILE A 135 5.07 -13.77 -2.15
CA ILE A 135 5.65 -12.73 -3.01
C ILE A 135 5.70 -11.35 -2.35
N ALA A 136 4.84 -11.08 -1.37
CA ALA A 136 4.83 -9.82 -0.61
C ALA A 136 5.78 -9.80 0.59
N LYS A 137 6.45 -10.92 0.89
CA LYS A 137 7.26 -11.11 2.11
C LYS A 137 8.37 -10.08 2.28
N LYS A 138 9.06 -9.74 1.20
CA LYS A 138 10.22 -8.82 1.22
C LYS A 138 9.86 -7.38 0.87
N PHE A 139 8.63 -7.12 0.47
CA PHE A 139 8.19 -5.84 -0.08
C PHE A 139 8.49 -4.66 0.86
N LEU A 140 8.18 -4.78 2.14
CA LEU A 140 8.43 -3.69 3.10
C LEU A 140 9.92 -3.44 3.30
N GLU A 141 10.73 -4.48 3.46
CA GLU A 141 12.18 -4.33 3.63
C GLU A 141 12.85 -3.75 2.37
N GLU A 142 12.43 -4.17 1.19
CA GLU A 142 12.93 -3.66 -0.09
C GLU A 142 12.59 -2.17 -0.30
N ASN A 143 11.53 -1.69 0.31
CA ASN A 143 11.14 -0.27 0.32
C ASN A 143 11.70 0.51 1.52
N GLY A 144 12.65 -0.04 2.26
CA GLY A 144 13.38 0.67 3.32
C GLY A 144 12.68 0.68 4.68
N PHE A 145 11.66 -0.15 4.87
CA PHE A 145 11.10 -0.38 6.19
C PHE A 145 12.04 -1.24 7.04
N LEU A 146 12.17 -0.91 8.30
CA LEU A 146 12.91 -1.68 9.29
C LEU A 146 11.95 -2.48 10.16
N LYS A 147 12.39 -3.60 10.70
CA LYS A 147 11.62 -4.31 11.74
C LYS A 147 11.41 -3.39 12.94
N TYR A 148 10.16 -3.28 13.40
CA TYR A 148 9.81 -2.39 14.51
C TYR A 148 10.65 -2.66 15.77
N SER A 149 10.98 -3.93 16.05
CA SER A 149 11.83 -4.32 17.18
C SER A 149 13.27 -3.79 17.11
N GLN A 150 13.75 -3.44 15.92
CA GLN A 150 15.08 -2.89 15.67
C GLN A 150 15.11 -1.37 15.61
N PHE A 151 13.94 -0.74 15.58
CA PHE A 151 13.80 0.71 15.48
C PHE A 151 13.94 1.35 16.86
N LYS A 152 14.99 2.16 17.03
CA LYS A 152 15.33 2.80 18.31
C LYS A 152 15.03 4.29 18.25
N ASP A 153 13.76 4.65 18.41
CA ASP A 153 13.35 6.05 18.56
C ASP A 153 12.45 6.16 19.79
N LYS A 154 12.73 7.16 20.64
CA LYS A 154 11.95 7.42 21.86
C LYS A 154 10.46 7.68 21.57
N GLN A 155 10.16 8.29 20.40
CA GLN A 155 8.79 8.63 20.00
C GLN A 155 7.91 7.39 19.75
N THR A 156 8.51 6.21 19.54
CA THR A 156 7.76 4.97 19.27
C THR A 156 7.35 4.21 20.52
N LYS A 157 7.90 4.57 21.68
CA LYS A 157 7.68 3.82 22.95
C LYS A 157 6.24 3.86 23.46
N ASP A 158 5.51 4.95 23.15
CA ASP A 158 4.18 5.20 23.69
C ASP A 158 3.04 4.75 22.76
N ILE A 159 3.36 4.08 21.65
CA ILE A 159 2.35 3.66 20.67
C ILE A 159 1.75 2.32 21.07
N ASN A 160 0.45 2.30 21.32
CA ASN A 160 -0.28 1.06 21.53
C ASN A 160 -0.60 0.36 20.21
N LEU A 161 0.37 -0.38 19.67
CA LEU A 161 0.22 -1.09 18.40
C LEU A 161 -0.81 -2.23 18.45
N LYS A 162 -1.13 -2.77 19.63
CA LYS A 162 -2.10 -3.87 19.77
C LYS A 162 -3.49 -3.54 19.24
N LYS A 163 -3.83 -2.24 19.16
CA LYS A 163 -5.11 -1.78 18.57
C LYS A 163 -5.14 -1.88 17.04
N PHE A 164 -3.98 -1.94 16.39
CA PHE A 164 -3.84 -1.86 14.93
C PHE A 164 -3.34 -3.17 14.32
N THR A 165 -2.46 -3.87 15.04
CA THR A 165 -1.79 -5.07 14.57
C THR A 165 -2.47 -6.34 15.08
N LYS A 166 -2.23 -7.44 14.35
CA LYS A 166 -2.62 -8.81 14.74
C LYS A 166 -1.38 -9.56 15.23
N LYS A 167 -1.05 -10.69 14.63
CA LYS A 167 0.10 -11.53 15.02
C LYS A 167 1.19 -11.56 13.95
N GLY A 168 1.24 -10.54 13.10
CA GLY A 168 2.20 -10.46 12.01
C GLY A 168 3.54 -9.84 12.43
N LYS A 169 4.40 -9.68 11.44
CA LYS A 169 5.68 -8.97 11.59
C LYS A 169 5.45 -7.49 11.39
N ILE A 170 5.87 -6.68 12.35
CA ILE A 170 5.65 -5.23 12.36
C ILE A 170 6.90 -4.53 11.84
N TYR A 171 6.68 -3.57 10.96
CA TYR A 171 7.71 -2.77 10.30
C TYR A 171 7.42 -1.28 10.48
N ILE A 172 8.45 -0.46 10.41
CA ILE A 172 8.37 0.99 10.49
C ILE A 172 9.32 1.65 9.51
N ALA A 173 8.90 2.75 8.91
CA ALA A 173 9.75 3.60 8.10
C ALA A 173 9.63 5.07 8.53
N SER A 174 10.76 5.78 8.58
CA SER A 174 10.78 7.24 8.70
C SER A 174 10.45 7.85 7.34
N VAL A 175 9.43 8.68 7.26
CA VAL A 175 9.01 9.35 6.01
C VAL A 175 10.12 10.20 5.40
N LYS A 176 11.00 10.77 6.24
CA LYS A 176 12.16 11.55 5.78
C LYS A 176 13.29 10.70 5.22
N LYS A 177 13.45 9.47 5.72
CA LYS A 177 14.59 8.59 5.42
C LYS A 177 14.22 7.41 4.51
N ILE A 178 12.94 7.20 4.23
CA ILE A 178 12.47 6.09 3.42
C ILE A 178 13.03 6.17 2.00
N LYS A 179 13.43 5.02 1.47
CA LYS A 179 13.88 4.91 0.08
C LYS A 179 12.73 5.28 -0.86
N ILE A 180 12.98 6.18 -1.80
CA ILE A 180 12.01 6.50 -2.84
C ILE A 180 11.99 5.36 -3.87
N PRO A 181 10.82 4.73 -4.11
CA PRO A 181 10.71 3.65 -5.08
C PRO A 181 11.04 4.11 -6.51
N PHE A 182 11.58 3.19 -7.30
CA PHE A 182 11.80 3.41 -8.72
C PHE A 182 10.48 3.32 -9.48
N VAL A 183 10.08 4.40 -10.11
CA VAL A 183 8.81 4.52 -10.84
C VAL A 183 8.94 5.17 -12.22
N GLU A 184 10.16 5.22 -12.79
CA GLU A 184 10.43 5.86 -14.08
C GLU A 184 9.71 5.20 -15.28
N ILE A 185 9.11 4.04 -15.08
CA ILE A 185 8.28 3.35 -16.08
C ILE A 185 6.84 3.88 -16.13
N TYR A 186 6.47 4.74 -15.18
CA TYR A 186 5.15 5.38 -15.10
C TYR A 186 5.23 6.84 -15.54
N ASP A 187 4.48 7.19 -16.56
CA ASP A 187 4.34 8.57 -17.04
C ASP A 187 3.27 9.35 -16.25
#